data_635ce89d2e5e87004253c3bba6eb30e6
#
_entry.id   635ce89d2e5e87004253c3bba6eb30e6
#
_cell.length_a   1.000
_cell.length_b   1.000
_cell.length_c   1.000
_cell.angle_alpha   90.00
_cell.angle_beta   90.00
_cell.angle_gamma   90.00
#
_symmetry.space_group_name_H-M   'P 1'
#
loop_
_entity.id
_entity.type
_entity.pdbx_description
1 polymer ?
#
loop_
_entity_poly.entity_id
_entity_poly.type
_entity_poly.pdbx_seq_one_letter_code
_entity_poly.pdbx_strand_id
1 'polypeptide(L)' 'MSRIKFKENKITEVHLKIKQMFEEYLEENEKFETKGVKAAAARARKALGELGKLAKTRRAEIQDKKNSM' A
#
# COMPACT_ATOMS: atom_id res chain seq x y z
N MET A 1 -10.25 -15.82 20.52
CA MET A 1 -10.34 -16.02 19.08
C MET A 1 -10.71 -14.77 18.34
N SER A 2 -11.84 -14.16 18.67
CA SER A 2 -12.27 -12.95 17.96
C SER A 2 -11.26 -11.81 18.07
N ARG A 3 -10.62 -11.69 19.20
CA ARG A 3 -9.66 -10.60 19.39
C ARG A 3 -8.46 -10.73 18.47
N ILE A 4 -8.00 -11.94 18.26
CA ILE A 4 -6.88 -12.18 17.37
C ILE A 4 -7.27 -11.83 15.96
N LYS A 5 -8.46 -12.25 15.55
CA LYS A 5 -8.97 -11.89 14.23
C LYS A 5 -9.06 -10.39 14.04
N PHE A 6 -9.51 -9.70 15.06
CA PHE A 6 -9.64 -8.26 15.03
C PHE A 6 -8.31 -7.58 14.73
N LYS A 7 -7.29 -7.97 15.48
CA LYS A 7 -5.96 -7.40 15.27
C LYS A 7 -5.44 -7.70 13.88
N GLU A 8 -5.63 -8.94 13.46
CA GLU A 8 -5.20 -9.34 12.14
C GLU A 8 -5.91 -8.56 11.05
N ASN A 9 -7.20 -8.30 11.25
CA ASN A 9 -7.96 -7.52 10.27
C ASN A 9 -7.42 -6.12 10.12
N LYS A 10 -7.06 -5.48 11.23
CA LYS A 10 -6.50 -4.15 11.19
C LYS A 10 -5.22 -4.11 10.40
N ILE A 11 -4.32 -5.04 10.73
CA ILE A 11 -3.04 -5.13 10.04
C ILE A 11 -3.28 -5.46 8.58
N THR A 12 -4.24 -6.36 8.32
CA THR A 12 -4.56 -6.76 6.97
C THR A 12 -5.09 -5.60 6.14
N GLU A 13 -5.83 -4.67 6.75
CA GLU A 13 -6.33 -3.51 6.03
C GLU A 13 -5.21 -2.67 5.44
N VAL A 14 -4.21 -2.34 6.25
CA VAL A 14 -3.09 -1.55 5.76
C VAL A 14 -2.30 -2.34 4.72
N HIS A 15 -2.08 -3.61 4.97
CA HIS A 15 -1.38 -4.48 4.04
C HIS A 15 -2.11 -4.55 2.70
N LEU A 16 -3.42 -4.72 2.73
CA LEU A 16 -4.21 -4.80 1.50
C LEU A 16 -4.19 -3.48 0.74
N LYS A 17 -4.20 -2.36 1.44
CA LYS A 17 -4.11 -1.07 0.78
C LYS A 17 -2.75 -0.88 0.12
N ILE A 18 -1.68 -1.34 0.76
CA ILE A 18 -0.35 -1.29 0.16
C ILE A 18 -0.34 -2.10 -1.12
N LYS A 19 -0.88 -3.31 -1.07
CA LYS A 19 -0.95 -4.17 -2.23
C LYS A 19 -1.76 -3.52 -3.35
N GLN A 20 -2.90 -2.94 -2.99
CA GLN A 20 -3.80 -2.30 -3.93
C GLN A 20 -3.13 -1.10 -4.61
N MET A 21 -2.45 -0.27 -3.84
CA MET A 21 -1.75 0.88 -4.39
C MET A 21 -0.59 0.46 -5.28
N PHE A 22 0.09 -0.62 -4.90
CA PHE A 22 1.18 -1.14 -5.71
C PHE A 22 0.66 -1.66 -7.06
N GLU A 23 -0.45 -2.39 -7.04
CA GLU A 23 -1.06 -2.87 -8.27
C GLU A 23 -1.52 -1.72 -9.16
N GLU A 24 -2.10 -0.71 -8.55
CA GLU A 24 -2.53 0.48 -9.27
C GLU A 24 -1.32 1.19 -9.90
N TYR A 25 -0.23 1.30 -9.16
CA TYR A 25 0.99 1.87 -9.70
C TYR A 25 1.48 1.07 -10.91
N LEU A 26 1.53 -0.25 -10.79
CA LEU A 26 2.01 -1.09 -11.89
C LEU A 26 1.16 -0.90 -13.15
N GLU A 27 -0.14 -0.85 -12.98
CA GLU A 27 -1.07 -0.71 -14.08
C GLU A 27 -0.92 0.65 -14.76
N GLU A 28 -0.88 1.71 -13.97
CA GLU A 28 -0.77 3.05 -14.54
C GLU A 28 0.62 3.29 -15.13
N ASN A 29 1.65 2.73 -14.49
CA ASN A 29 3.00 2.86 -15.01
C ASN A 29 3.15 2.18 -16.36
N GLU A 30 2.51 1.03 -16.53
CA GLU A 30 2.55 0.34 -17.82
C GLU A 30 1.91 1.19 -18.91
N LYS A 31 0.77 1.80 -18.63
CA LYS A 31 0.13 2.68 -19.61
C LYS A 31 1.01 3.85 -19.97
N PHE A 32 1.70 4.41 -19.01
CA PHE A 32 2.59 5.53 -19.24
C PHE A 32 3.79 5.10 -20.08
N GLU A 33 4.44 4.01 -19.69
CA GLU A 33 5.69 3.59 -20.34
C GLU A 33 5.46 3.02 -21.74
N THR A 34 4.36 2.28 -21.93
CA THR A 34 4.13 1.62 -23.21
C THR A 34 3.28 2.43 -24.17
N LYS A 35 2.37 3.25 -23.66
CA LYS A 35 1.43 3.99 -24.51
C LYS A 35 1.59 5.50 -24.39
N GLY A 36 2.47 5.97 -23.53
CA GLY A 36 2.71 7.40 -23.37
C GLY A 36 1.54 8.18 -22.83
N VAL A 37 0.67 7.56 -22.02
CA VAL A 37 -0.50 8.24 -21.47
C VAL A 37 -0.07 9.12 -20.31
N LYS A 38 -0.11 10.43 -20.52
CA LYS A 38 0.36 11.38 -19.51
C LYS A 38 -0.47 11.34 -18.23
N ALA A 39 -1.78 11.15 -18.38
CA ALA A 39 -2.64 11.06 -17.19
C ALA A 39 -2.28 9.85 -16.34
N ALA A 40 -1.81 8.77 -16.98
CA ALA A 40 -1.37 7.59 -16.24
C ALA A 40 -0.12 7.88 -15.42
N ALA A 41 0.76 8.74 -15.93
CA ALA A 41 1.95 9.14 -15.17
C ALA A 41 1.55 9.83 -13.86
N ALA A 42 0.55 10.72 -13.91
CA ALA A 42 0.09 11.41 -12.73
C ALA A 42 -0.53 10.42 -11.73
N ARG A 43 -1.29 9.45 -12.23
CA ARG A 43 -1.90 8.46 -11.36
C ARG A 43 -0.87 7.54 -10.74
N ALA A 44 0.18 7.18 -11.50
CA ALA A 44 1.27 6.37 -10.97
C ALA A 44 2.00 7.10 -9.85
N ARG A 45 2.27 8.39 -10.04
CA ARG A 45 2.92 9.21 -9.02
C ARG A 45 2.06 9.29 -7.76
N LYS A 46 0.76 9.45 -7.94
CA LYS A 46 -0.15 9.52 -6.80
C LYS A 46 -0.16 8.22 -6.03
N ALA A 47 -0.18 7.09 -6.73
CA ALA A 47 -0.14 5.78 -6.08
C ALA A 47 1.15 5.61 -5.28
N LEU A 48 2.28 6.06 -5.82
CA LEU A 48 3.55 6.00 -5.11
C LEU A 48 3.53 6.85 -3.84
N GLY A 49 2.89 8.03 -3.92
CA GLY A 49 2.75 8.89 -2.75
C GLY A 49 1.92 8.22 -1.65
N GLU A 50 0.84 7.58 -2.04
CA GLU A 50 0.01 6.85 -1.09
C GLU A 50 0.77 5.66 -0.50
N LEU A 51 1.53 4.95 -1.33
CA LEU A 51 2.37 3.85 -0.86
C LEU A 51 3.36 4.32 0.19
N GLY A 52 3.95 5.50 -0.02
CA GLY A 52 4.89 6.05 0.95
C GLY A 52 4.25 6.26 2.31
N LYS A 53 3.05 6.81 2.32
CA LYS A 53 2.32 7.02 3.57
C LYS A 53 1.95 5.71 4.23
N LEU A 54 1.43 4.78 3.44
CA LEU A 54 1.03 3.47 3.96
C LEU A 54 2.23 2.69 4.48
N ALA A 55 3.36 2.80 3.78
CA ALA A 55 4.57 2.12 4.20
C ALA A 55 5.03 2.60 5.57
N LYS A 56 4.91 3.90 5.81
CA LYS A 56 5.29 4.47 7.10
C LYS A 56 4.42 3.91 8.22
N THR A 57 3.12 3.88 7.99
CA THR A 57 2.17 3.33 8.97
C THR A 57 2.46 1.86 9.20
N ARG A 58 2.69 1.12 8.13
CA ARG A 58 2.93 -0.32 8.24
C ARG A 58 4.22 -0.62 9.00
N ARG A 59 5.25 0.17 8.77
CA ARG A 59 6.52 -0.01 9.48
C ARG A 59 6.31 0.18 10.98
N ALA A 60 5.52 1.18 11.36
CA ALA A 60 5.22 1.41 12.77
C ALA A 60 4.45 0.24 13.37
N GLU A 61 3.49 -0.29 12.64
CA GLU A 61 2.73 -1.45 13.11
C GLU A 61 3.61 -2.66 13.35
N ILE A 62 4.53 -2.90 12.42
CA ILE A 62 5.44 -4.02 12.53
C ILE A 62 6.36 -3.84 13.75
N GLN A 63 6.85 -2.63 13.95
CA GLN A 63 7.71 -2.33 15.09
C GLN A 63 6.97 -2.53 16.41
N ASP A 64 5.74 -2.05 16.47
CA ASP A 64 4.92 -2.20 17.67
C ASP A 64 4.67 -3.67 17.99
N LYS A 65 4.33 -4.44 16.98
CA LYS A 65 4.07 -5.85 17.18
C LYS A 65 5.33 -6.58 17.61
N LYS A 66 6.45 -6.26 17.00
CA LYS A 66 7.74 -6.84 17.36
C LYS A 66 8.06 -6.54 18.81
N ASN A 67 7.84 -5.31 19.23
CA ASN A 67 8.14 -4.89 20.62
C ASN A 67 7.22 -5.58 21.62
N SER A 68 6.04 -6.00 21.20
CA SER A 68 5.11 -6.69 22.07
C SER A 68 5.39 -8.18 22.18
N MET A 69 6.24 -8.69 21.36
CA MET A 69 6.60 -10.10 21.37
C MET A 69 7.72 -10.33 22.34
#